data_92edea4216db1353d637def7aba15338
#
_entry.id   92edea4216db1353d637def7aba15338
#
_cell.length_a   1.000
_cell.length_b   1.000
_cell.length_c   1.000
_cell.angle_alpha   90.00
_cell.angle_beta   90.00
_cell.angle_gamma   90.00
#
_symmetry.space_group_name_H-M   'P 1'
#
loop_
_entity.id
_entity.type
_entity.pdbx_description
1 polymer ?
#
loop_
_entity_poly.entity_id
_entity_poly.type
_entity_poly.pdbx_seq_one_letter_code
_entity_poly.pdbx_strand_id
1 'polypeptide(L)'
;FGSDEIALPFLHSILGGPVNPSVVAVLTQPDRKSGRGRKVRMNPVKEWALGQDIPCRDPLKPGAEDVRWLQARQVDVVMVMAYGHILGREFLEFPPLGCFNLHASLLPSYRGASPIETAIAMGERETGVTLMRVVPRMDSGPVLDFERIAIDHHETGSDLRGKIAQACIPLVQRNLEPILERRAEEVSQDEKLATYCRKLGKEDGRMDFNSPSRVLVDRARAFRAWPGLSFLFDEQRIRLGECFVGEPDKTLLPGEVFCDEEFNLWLGTGEACILVRELQRPGGRMLPAADFLRGFELPNGTVLPSEPMSDLLVSRKSRPDT
;
A
#
# COMPACT_ATOMS: atom_id res chain seq x y z
N PHE A 1 -16.26 -5.93 3.73
CA PHE A 1 -15.55 -5.23 4.81
C PHE A 1 -14.40 -4.43 4.21
N GLY A 2 -14.24 -3.17 4.60
CA GLY A 2 -13.20 -2.29 4.08
C GLY A 2 -13.17 -0.97 4.80
N SER A 3 -12.08 -0.19 4.62
CA SER A 3 -11.95 1.11 5.28
C SER A 3 -11.23 2.16 4.42
N ASP A 4 -10.66 1.73 3.31
CA ASP A 4 -9.79 2.53 2.45
C ASP A 4 -10.44 2.75 1.08
N GLU A 5 -10.14 3.89 0.45
CA GLU A 5 -10.67 4.28 -0.85
C GLU A 5 -10.38 3.28 -1.98
N ILE A 6 -9.34 2.47 -1.83
CA ILE A 6 -8.99 1.40 -2.78
C ILE A 6 -10.14 0.39 -2.99
N ALA A 7 -11.04 0.27 -2.02
CA ALA A 7 -12.19 -0.62 -2.10
C ALA A 7 -13.38 -0.03 -2.88
N LEU A 8 -13.43 1.29 -3.08
CA LEU A 8 -14.60 1.95 -3.66
C LEU A 8 -14.91 1.51 -5.09
N PRO A 9 -13.94 1.36 -6.02
CA PRO A 9 -14.24 0.97 -7.40
C PRO A 9 -14.98 -0.36 -7.51
N PHE A 10 -14.55 -1.41 -6.78
CA PHE A 10 -15.26 -2.68 -6.83
C PHE A 10 -16.62 -2.62 -6.10
N LEU A 11 -16.73 -1.85 -5.00
CA LEU A 11 -18.01 -1.65 -4.31
C LEU A 11 -19.05 -0.98 -5.21
N HIS A 12 -18.66 0.04 -5.97
CA HIS A 12 -19.52 0.64 -6.98
C HIS A 12 -19.90 -0.36 -8.08
N SER A 13 -18.95 -1.19 -8.52
CA SER A 13 -19.20 -2.18 -9.58
C SER A 13 -20.16 -3.29 -9.18
N ILE A 14 -20.20 -3.65 -7.90
CA ILE A 14 -21.14 -4.65 -7.37
C ILE A 14 -22.58 -4.14 -7.46
N LEU A 15 -22.84 -2.88 -7.10
CA LEU A 15 -24.19 -2.29 -7.11
C LEU A 15 -24.74 -2.08 -8.52
N GLY A 16 -23.90 -1.94 -9.52
CA GLY A 16 -24.29 -1.72 -10.93
C GLY A 16 -23.91 -2.86 -11.88
N GLY A 17 -23.42 -3.96 -11.33
CA GLY A 17 -22.91 -5.09 -12.12
C GLY A 17 -23.99 -6.06 -12.60
N PRO A 18 -23.65 -6.98 -13.54
CA PRO A 18 -24.59 -7.91 -14.14
C PRO A 18 -25.18 -8.92 -13.13
N VAL A 19 -24.44 -9.28 -12.09
CA VAL A 19 -24.88 -10.23 -11.04
C VAL A 19 -25.76 -9.53 -10.01
N ASN A 20 -25.56 -8.24 -9.78
CA ASN A 20 -26.32 -7.35 -8.89
C ASN A 20 -26.74 -7.99 -7.55
N PRO A 21 -25.81 -8.49 -6.73
CA PRO A 21 -26.13 -9.04 -5.41
C PRO A 21 -26.59 -7.93 -4.47
N SER A 22 -27.42 -8.28 -3.47
CA SER A 22 -27.79 -7.33 -2.43
C SER A 22 -26.61 -7.09 -1.48
N VAL A 23 -26.10 -5.87 -1.41
CA VAL A 23 -25.14 -5.47 -0.36
C VAL A 23 -25.92 -5.10 0.90
N VAL A 24 -26.03 -6.04 1.84
CA VAL A 24 -26.92 -5.92 3.02
C VAL A 24 -26.25 -5.33 4.25
N ALA A 25 -24.93 -5.25 4.26
CA ALA A 25 -24.17 -4.73 5.39
C ALA A 25 -22.75 -4.30 5.01
N VAL A 26 -22.22 -3.31 5.70
CA VAL A 26 -20.81 -2.89 5.64
C VAL A 26 -20.22 -2.89 7.05
N LEU A 27 -19.05 -3.52 7.22
CA LEU A 27 -18.19 -3.30 8.37
C LEU A 27 -16.95 -2.52 7.94
N THR A 28 -16.62 -1.49 8.72
CA THR A 28 -15.47 -0.63 8.48
C THR A 28 -14.73 -0.33 9.79
N GLN A 29 -13.59 0.36 9.70
CA GLN A 29 -12.91 0.85 10.90
C GLN A 29 -13.59 2.14 11.43
N PRO A 30 -13.45 2.41 12.74
CA PRO A 30 -13.95 3.65 13.32
C PRO A 30 -13.34 4.89 12.67
N ASP A 31 -14.07 5.97 12.74
CA ASP A 31 -13.62 7.28 12.30
C ASP A 31 -12.34 7.70 13.02
N ARG A 32 -11.40 8.25 12.28
CA ARG A 32 -10.08 8.64 12.81
C ARG A 32 -9.78 10.10 12.56
N LYS A 33 -8.99 10.66 13.47
CA LYS A 33 -8.42 12.00 13.28
C LYS A 33 -7.46 11.97 12.09
N SER A 34 -7.72 12.76 11.07
CA SER A 34 -6.91 12.81 9.84
C SER A 34 -6.63 14.25 9.40
N GLY A 35 -5.59 14.43 8.60
CA GLY A 35 -5.20 15.69 7.99
C GLY A 35 -4.65 16.76 8.96
N ARG A 36 -4.34 17.95 8.40
CA ARG A 36 -3.93 19.12 9.18
C ARG A 36 -5.09 19.58 10.06
N GLY A 37 -4.86 19.69 11.37
CA GLY A 37 -5.91 20.04 12.36
C GLY A 37 -6.60 18.85 13.01
N ARG A 38 -6.24 17.61 12.68
CA ARG A 38 -6.68 16.36 13.34
C ARG A 38 -8.20 16.28 13.54
N LYS A 39 -9.00 16.75 12.58
CA LYS A 39 -10.46 16.59 12.60
C LYS A 39 -10.81 15.11 12.40
N VAL A 40 -11.80 14.63 13.15
CA VAL A 40 -12.38 13.31 12.94
C VAL A 40 -13.06 13.31 11.57
N ARG A 41 -12.72 12.35 10.73
CA ARG A 41 -13.34 12.14 9.41
C ARG A 41 -13.81 10.71 9.28
N MET A 42 -14.96 10.54 8.64
CA MET A 42 -15.42 9.24 8.19
C MET A 42 -14.40 8.67 7.21
N ASN A 43 -14.23 7.35 7.26
CA ASN A 43 -13.45 6.70 6.23
C ASN A 43 -14.29 6.57 4.93
N PRO A 44 -13.64 6.47 3.76
CA PRO A 44 -14.34 6.48 2.47
C PRO A 44 -15.40 5.39 2.30
N VAL A 45 -15.19 4.21 2.87
CA VAL A 45 -16.15 3.09 2.78
C VAL A 45 -17.38 3.34 3.63
N LYS A 46 -17.22 3.96 4.81
CA LYS A 46 -18.36 4.38 5.65
C LYS A 46 -19.19 5.46 4.96
N GLU A 47 -18.53 6.47 4.41
CA GLU A 47 -19.18 7.55 3.67
C GLU A 47 -19.98 6.99 2.47
N TRP A 48 -19.37 6.09 1.71
CA TRP A 48 -20.03 5.39 0.60
C TRP A 48 -21.25 4.60 1.07
N ALA A 49 -21.12 3.77 2.12
CA ALA A 49 -22.21 2.93 2.61
C ALA A 49 -23.43 3.77 3.04
N LEU A 50 -23.19 4.85 3.79
CA LEU A 50 -24.24 5.76 4.22
C LEU A 50 -24.89 6.49 3.04
N GLY A 51 -24.12 6.87 2.02
CA GLY A 51 -24.65 7.50 0.79
C GLY A 51 -25.49 6.54 -0.09
N GLN A 52 -25.40 5.22 0.15
CA GLN A 52 -26.19 4.19 -0.52
C GLN A 52 -27.29 3.61 0.38
N ASP A 53 -27.56 4.21 1.55
CA ASP A 53 -28.49 3.70 2.56
C ASP A 53 -28.19 2.25 3.00
N ILE A 54 -26.93 1.83 2.94
CA ILE A 54 -26.50 0.49 3.35
C ILE A 54 -26.18 0.50 4.85
N PRO A 55 -26.76 -0.42 5.64
CA PRO A 55 -26.42 -0.56 7.06
C PRO A 55 -24.93 -0.71 7.29
N CYS A 56 -24.35 0.14 8.14
CA CYS A 56 -22.92 0.19 8.40
C CYS A 56 -22.61 0.13 9.90
N ARG A 57 -21.58 -0.62 10.29
CA ARG A 57 -20.98 -0.63 11.62
C ARG A 57 -19.46 -0.40 11.53
N ASP A 58 -18.92 0.24 12.56
CA ASP A 58 -17.50 0.58 12.66
C ASP A 58 -16.93 0.24 14.06
N PRO A 59 -16.96 -1.05 14.46
CA PRO A 59 -16.48 -1.45 15.78
C PRO A 59 -14.98 -1.22 15.94
N LEU A 60 -14.56 -0.79 17.15
CA LEU A 60 -13.13 -0.70 17.51
C LEU A 60 -12.43 -2.06 17.41
N LYS A 61 -13.13 -3.11 17.78
CA LYS A 61 -12.72 -4.50 17.66
C LYS A 61 -13.95 -5.33 17.28
N PRO A 62 -13.98 -5.89 16.05
CA PRO A 62 -15.06 -6.76 15.62
C PRO A 62 -15.21 -7.96 16.56
N GLY A 63 -16.45 -8.33 16.88
CA GLY A 63 -16.74 -9.40 17.84
C GLY A 63 -18.09 -10.09 17.61
N ALA A 64 -18.50 -10.95 18.55
CA ALA A 64 -19.70 -11.77 18.45
C ALA A 64 -21.00 -10.97 18.23
N GLU A 65 -21.07 -9.73 18.73
CA GLU A 65 -22.23 -8.86 18.48
C GLU A 65 -22.36 -8.48 17.02
N ASP A 66 -21.22 -8.20 16.35
CA ASP A 66 -21.20 -7.87 14.93
C ASP A 66 -21.53 -9.09 14.08
N VAL A 67 -21.08 -10.28 14.48
CA VAL A 67 -21.48 -11.55 13.83
C VAL A 67 -22.98 -11.75 13.92
N ARG A 68 -23.60 -11.59 15.10
CA ARG A 68 -25.07 -11.68 15.26
C ARG A 68 -25.80 -10.66 14.41
N TRP A 69 -25.27 -9.44 14.32
CA TRP A 69 -25.84 -8.37 13.50
C TRP A 69 -25.79 -8.69 11.99
N LEU A 70 -24.73 -9.35 11.52
CA LEU A 70 -24.59 -9.85 10.15
C LEU A 70 -25.51 -11.04 9.87
N GLN A 71 -25.59 -12.00 10.80
CA GLN A 71 -26.49 -13.16 10.72
C GLN A 71 -27.96 -12.74 10.60
N ALA A 72 -28.39 -11.75 11.39
CA ALA A 72 -29.74 -11.20 11.32
C ALA A 72 -30.05 -10.56 9.95
N ARG A 73 -29.04 -10.26 9.12
CA ARG A 73 -29.16 -9.75 7.75
C ARG A 73 -28.99 -10.81 6.69
N GLN A 74 -28.91 -12.08 7.10
CA GLN A 74 -28.79 -13.23 6.20
C GLN A 74 -27.61 -13.05 5.20
N VAL A 75 -26.44 -12.67 5.73
CA VAL A 75 -25.23 -12.50 4.91
C VAL A 75 -24.75 -13.87 4.42
N ASP A 76 -24.75 -14.08 3.10
CA ASP A 76 -24.28 -15.33 2.48
C ASP A 76 -22.78 -15.36 2.27
N VAL A 77 -22.18 -14.24 1.92
CA VAL A 77 -20.75 -14.10 1.59
C VAL A 77 -20.19 -12.78 2.13
N VAL A 78 -18.94 -12.80 2.52
CA VAL A 78 -18.22 -11.60 2.95
C VAL A 78 -17.06 -11.32 1.99
N MET A 79 -17.07 -10.12 1.40
CA MET A 79 -15.94 -9.59 0.62
C MET A 79 -15.12 -8.63 1.49
N VAL A 80 -13.81 -8.78 1.48
CA VAL A 80 -12.87 -7.98 2.28
C VAL A 80 -11.86 -7.30 1.37
N MET A 81 -11.59 -6.01 1.61
CA MET A 81 -10.47 -5.29 1.01
C MET A 81 -10.01 -4.17 1.93
N ALA A 82 -8.72 -4.15 2.26
CA ALA A 82 -8.11 -3.09 3.09
C ALA A 82 -8.93 -2.77 4.37
N TYR A 83 -9.40 -3.80 5.07
CA TYR A 83 -10.20 -3.65 6.29
C TYR A 83 -9.35 -3.31 7.50
N GLY A 84 -8.15 -3.88 7.59
CA GLY A 84 -7.17 -3.59 8.64
C GLY A 84 -7.48 -4.19 10.02
N HIS A 85 -8.47 -5.08 10.14
CA HIS A 85 -8.71 -5.93 11.30
C HIS A 85 -8.50 -7.39 10.94
N ILE A 86 -7.96 -8.16 11.87
CA ILE A 86 -7.92 -9.63 11.77
C ILE A 86 -9.31 -10.14 12.12
N LEU A 87 -9.87 -10.97 11.25
CA LEU A 87 -11.17 -11.59 11.45
C LEU A 87 -11.01 -12.85 12.31
N GLY A 88 -11.69 -12.89 13.44
CA GLY A 88 -11.75 -14.07 14.28
C GLY A 88 -12.48 -15.24 13.62
N ARG A 89 -12.31 -16.43 14.17
CA ARG A 89 -12.89 -17.68 13.64
C ARG A 89 -14.39 -17.58 13.40
N GLU A 90 -15.11 -16.96 14.32
CA GLU A 90 -16.57 -16.76 14.23
C GLU A 90 -16.99 -15.92 13.00
N PHE A 91 -16.14 -14.96 12.55
CA PHE A 91 -16.36 -14.21 11.31
C PHE A 91 -16.10 -15.04 10.06
N LEU A 92 -15.17 -15.98 10.12
CA LEU A 92 -14.81 -16.82 8.98
C LEU A 92 -15.82 -17.95 8.75
N GLU A 93 -16.46 -18.43 9.82
CA GLU A 93 -17.34 -19.60 9.81
C GLU A 93 -18.83 -19.26 9.67
N PHE A 94 -19.27 -18.02 9.97
CA PHE A 94 -20.69 -17.70 9.95
C PHE A 94 -21.30 -17.60 8.54
N PRO A 95 -20.62 -17.01 7.51
CA PRO A 95 -21.24 -16.88 6.19
C PRO A 95 -21.18 -18.22 5.45
N PRO A 96 -22.33 -18.73 4.94
CA PRO A 96 -22.39 -20.06 4.35
C PRO A 96 -21.54 -20.24 3.09
N LEU A 97 -21.18 -19.17 2.40
CA LEU A 97 -20.26 -19.17 1.24
C LEU A 97 -18.82 -18.80 1.63
N GLY A 98 -18.62 -18.32 2.87
CA GLY A 98 -17.31 -17.95 3.39
C GLY A 98 -16.94 -16.48 3.19
N CYS A 99 -15.67 -16.19 3.52
CA CYS A 99 -15.07 -14.87 3.42
C CYS A 99 -13.99 -14.86 2.33
N PHE A 100 -13.97 -13.83 1.49
CA PHE A 100 -13.00 -13.67 0.43
C PHE A 100 -12.30 -12.31 0.56
N ASN A 101 -11.01 -12.27 0.25
CA ASN A 101 -10.21 -11.04 0.31
C ASN A 101 -9.60 -10.71 -1.06
N LEU A 102 -9.64 -9.43 -1.40
CA LEU A 102 -8.88 -8.85 -2.50
C LEU A 102 -7.54 -8.40 -1.96
N HIS A 103 -6.49 -9.19 -2.17
CA HIS A 103 -5.15 -8.91 -1.71
C HIS A 103 -4.32 -8.24 -2.81
N ALA A 104 -3.66 -7.14 -2.50
CA ALA A 104 -2.99 -6.28 -3.47
C ALA A 104 -1.59 -6.79 -3.87
N SER A 105 -1.46 -8.08 -4.17
CA SER A 105 -0.28 -8.71 -4.75
C SER A 105 -0.66 -9.96 -5.54
N LEU A 106 0.28 -10.54 -6.28
CA LEU A 106 0.18 -11.89 -6.84
C LEU A 106 0.61 -12.90 -5.78
N LEU A 107 -0.35 -13.45 -5.04
CA LEU A 107 -0.07 -14.46 -4.02
C LEU A 107 0.54 -15.72 -4.65
N PRO A 108 1.48 -16.38 -3.96
CA PRO A 108 1.85 -16.24 -2.55
C PRO A 108 2.90 -15.17 -2.24
N SER A 109 3.29 -14.33 -3.19
CA SER A 109 4.24 -13.23 -2.98
C SER A 109 3.60 -12.07 -2.22
N TYR A 110 4.39 -11.42 -1.35
CA TYR A 110 3.98 -10.20 -0.62
C TYR A 110 2.72 -10.37 0.23
N ARG A 111 2.54 -11.50 0.92
CA ARG A 111 1.55 -11.61 1.99
C ARG A 111 1.80 -10.55 3.06
N GLY A 112 0.79 -9.95 3.65
CA GLY A 112 0.93 -8.99 4.75
C GLY A 112 0.39 -7.60 4.48
N ALA A 113 0.98 -6.59 5.17
CA ALA A 113 0.28 -5.33 5.38
C ALA A 113 0.53 -4.25 4.32
N SER A 114 1.62 -4.31 3.56
CA SER A 114 2.02 -3.23 2.64
C SER A 114 2.54 -3.78 1.30
N PRO A 115 1.77 -4.63 0.59
CA PRO A 115 2.22 -5.29 -0.64
C PRO A 115 2.49 -4.31 -1.79
N ILE A 116 1.69 -3.24 -1.92
CA ILE A 116 1.76 -2.26 -3.01
C ILE A 116 3.10 -1.53 -2.99
N GLU A 117 3.37 -0.86 -1.87
CA GLU A 117 4.57 -0.06 -1.69
C GLU A 117 5.83 -0.96 -1.65
N THR A 118 5.70 -2.16 -1.09
CA THR A 118 6.83 -3.11 -1.03
C THR A 118 7.20 -3.61 -2.42
N ALA A 119 6.25 -3.95 -3.29
CA ALA A 119 6.54 -4.39 -4.65
C ALA A 119 7.33 -3.33 -5.43
N ILE A 120 6.92 -2.06 -5.37
CA ILE A 120 7.66 -0.95 -6.01
C ILE A 120 9.06 -0.80 -5.39
N ALA A 121 9.16 -0.75 -4.06
CA ALA A 121 10.43 -0.54 -3.36
C ALA A 121 11.43 -1.69 -3.57
N MET A 122 10.96 -2.88 -3.89
CA MET A 122 11.78 -4.04 -4.28
C MET A 122 12.15 -4.05 -5.77
N GLY A 123 11.67 -3.06 -6.56
CA GLY A 123 11.99 -2.92 -7.97
C GLY A 123 11.22 -3.87 -8.89
N GLU A 124 10.10 -4.43 -8.43
CA GLU A 124 9.26 -5.30 -9.25
C GLU A 124 8.74 -4.57 -10.50
N ARG A 125 8.58 -5.33 -11.58
CA ARG A 125 8.03 -4.87 -12.87
C ARG A 125 6.58 -5.28 -13.07
N GLU A 126 6.13 -6.19 -12.25
CA GLU A 126 4.76 -6.72 -12.27
C GLU A 126 4.32 -6.98 -10.83
N THR A 127 3.05 -6.73 -10.58
CA THR A 127 2.32 -7.13 -9.39
C THR A 127 0.90 -7.51 -9.78
N GLY A 128 -0.06 -7.42 -8.86
CA GLY A 128 -1.45 -7.65 -9.19
C GLY A 128 -2.38 -7.57 -8.00
N VAL A 129 -3.57 -8.07 -8.20
CA VAL A 129 -4.53 -8.33 -7.14
C VAL A 129 -4.98 -9.78 -7.20
N THR A 130 -5.05 -10.43 -6.05
CA THR A 130 -5.49 -11.82 -5.90
C THR A 130 -6.79 -11.87 -5.12
N LEU A 131 -7.79 -12.55 -5.67
CA LEU A 131 -9.01 -12.95 -4.95
C LEU A 131 -8.75 -14.30 -4.28
N MET A 132 -8.82 -14.34 -2.96
CA MET A 132 -8.54 -15.52 -2.17
C MET A 132 -9.58 -15.74 -1.07
N ARG A 133 -9.77 -16.97 -0.63
CA ARG A 133 -10.54 -17.28 0.57
C ARG A 133 -9.78 -16.84 1.82
N VAL A 134 -10.46 -16.22 2.77
CA VAL A 134 -9.86 -15.86 4.05
C VAL A 134 -9.83 -17.07 4.97
N VAL A 135 -8.66 -17.34 5.53
CA VAL A 135 -8.41 -18.38 6.53
C VAL A 135 -7.75 -17.77 7.75
N PRO A 136 -7.69 -18.47 8.91
CA PRO A 136 -7.09 -17.91 10.14
C PRO A 136 -5.64 -17.42 9.94
N ARG A 137 -4.86 -18.11 9.12
CA ARG A 137 -3.50 -17.72 8.81
C ARG A 137 -3.48 -16.63 7.73
N MET A 138 -2.82 -15.53 8.02
CA MET A 138 -2.79 -14.33 7.19
C MET A 138 -2.40 -14.63 5.72
N ASP A 139 -3.26 -14.21 4.81
CA ASP A 139 -3.10 -14.22 3.34
C ASP A 139 -2.65 -15.57 2.75
N SER A 140 -2.94 -16.69 3.44
CA SER A 140 -2.51 -18.03 3.05
C SER A 140 -3.64 -18.94 2.54
N GLY A 141 -4.86 -18.43 2.47
CA GLY A 141 -5.99 -19.18 1.95
C GLY A 141 -5.88 -19.50 0.46
N PRO A 142 -6.67 -20.45 -0.04
CA PRO A 142 -6.62 -20.79 -1.45
C PRO A 142 -7.04 -19.61 -2.33
N VAL A 143 -6.41 -19.52 -3.50
CA VAL A 143 -6.63 -18.49 -4.51
C VAL A 143 -7.76 -18.94 -5.44
N LEU A 144 -8.69 -18.03 -5.72
CA LEU A 144 -9.72 -18.24 -6.73
C LEU A 144 -9.23 -17.73 -8.09
N ASP A 145 -8.68 -16.51 -8.10
CA ASP A 145 -8.32 -15.83 -9.34
C ASP A 145 -7.41 -14.64 -9.06
N PHE A 146 -6.81 -14.06 -10.10
CA PHE A 146 -5.95 -12.87 -9.98
C PHE A 146 -5.97 -12.02 -11.24
N GLU A 147 -5.62 -10.74 -11.09
CA GLU A 147 -5.29 -9.81 -12.18
C GLU A 147 -3.83 -9.39 -12.10
N ARG A 148 -3.11 -9.45 -13.22
CA ARG A 148 -1.73 -8.97 -13.33
C ARG A 148 -1.68 -7.51 -13.70
N ILE A 149 -0.73 -6.78 -13.14
CA ILE A 149 -0.58 -5.34 -13.33
C ILE A 149 0.89 -5.04 -13.55
N ALA A 150 1.23 -4.50 -14.72
CA ALA A 150 2.58 -4.00 -14.97
C ALA A 150 2.86 -2.73 -14.15
N ILE A 151 4.07 -2.65 -13.61
CA ILE A 151 4.58 -1.49 -12.88
C ILE A 151 5.54 -0.72 -13.77
N ASP A 152 5.18 0.51 -14.13
CA ASP A 152 6.05 1.41 -14.89
C ASP A 152 7.20 1.95 -14.03
N HIS A 153 8.28 2.36 -14.69
CA HIS A 153 9.48 2.88 -14.05
C HIS A 153 9.26 4.16 -13.23
N HIS A 154 8.25 4.93 -13.60
CA HIS A 154 7.95 6.23 -12.99
C HIS A 154 6.73 6.17 -12.06
N GLU A 155 6.04 5.03 -12.01
CA GLU A 155 4.86 4.89 -11.17
C GLU A 155 5.20 4.98 -9.69
N THR A 156 4.38 5.75 -8.99
CA THR A 156 4.41 5.88 -7.54
C THR A 156 3.51 4.83 -6.87
N GLY A 157 3.66 4.68 -5.55
CA GLY A 157 2.73 3.85 -4.77
C GLY A 157 1.26 4.26 -4.93
N SER A 158 0.99 5.56 -5.10
CA SER A 158 -0.38 6.07 -5.33
C SER A 158 -0.93 5.68 -6.70
N ASP A 159 -0.10 5.74 -7.75
CA ASP A 159 -0.52 5.36 -9.10
C ASP A 159 -0.84 3.86 -9.16
N LEU A 160 0.04 3.02 -8.62
CA LEU A 160 -0.17 1.57 -8.56
C LEU A 160 -1.40 1.21 -7.72
N ARG A 161 -1.65 1.93 -6.63
CA ARG A 161 -2.85 1.77 -5.80
C ARG A 161 -4.11 2.02 -6.60
N GLY A 162 -4.13 3.03 -7.47
CA GLY A 162 -5.21 3.31 -8.41
C GLY A 162 -5.43 2.18 -9.42
N LYS A 163 -4.36 1.64 -10.01
CA LYS A 163 -4.43 0.50 -10.94
C LYS A 163 -5.01 -0.75 -10.26
N ILE A 164 -4.54 -1.07 -9.04
CA ILE A 164 -5.04 -2.20 -8.25
C ILE A 164 -6.53 -2.04 -7.95
N ALA A 165 -6.96 -0.85 -7.56
CA ALA A 165 -8.38 -0.57 -7.30
C ALA A 165 -9.26 -0.84 -8.54
N GLN A 166 -8.79 -0.46 -9.73
CA GLN A 166 -9.49 -0.74 -10.98
C GLN A 166 -9.46 -2.21 -11.37
N ALA A 167 -8.35 -2.91 -11.16
CA ALA A 167 -8.21 -4.33 -11.45
C ALA A 167 -9.12 -5.23 -10.59
N CYS A 168 -9.55 -4.75 -9.43
CA CYS A 168 -10.54 -5.44 -8.60
C CYS A 168 -11.90 -5.57 -9.28
N ILE A 169 -12.27 -4.65 -10.18
CA ILE A 169 -13.59 -4.64 -10.83
C ILE A 169 -13.81 -5.90 -11.67
N PRO A 170 -13.03 -6.18 -12.73
CA PRO A 170 -13.23 -7.37 -13.56
C PRO A 170 -13.03 -8.66 -12.74
N LEU A 171 -12.11 -8.66 -11.77
CA LEU A 171 -11.84 -9.80 -10.91
C LEU A 171 -13.07 -10.19 -10.08
N VAL A 172 -13.73 -9.22 -9.46
CA VAL A 172 -14.96 -9.48 -8.70
C VAL A 172 -16.12 -9.85 -9.62
N GLN A 173 -16.31 -9.13 -10.72
CA GLN A 173 -17.44 -9.37 -11.65
C GLN A 173 -17.47 -10.79 -12.21
N ARG A 174 -16.32 -11.36 -12.60
CA ARG A 174 -16.26 -12.71 -13.15
C ARG A 174 -16.30 -13.84 -12.13
N ASN A 175 -15.98 -13.52 -10.83
CA ASN A 175 -15.92 -14.53 -9.79
C ASN A 175 -17.14 -14.54 -8.85
N LEU A 176 -17.91 -13.44 -8.82
CA LEU A 176 -19.01 -13.30 -7.87
C LEU A 176 -20.11 -14.36 -8.09
N GLU A 177 -20.56 -14.55 -9.33
CA GLU A 177 -21.56 -15.59 -9.63
C GLU A 177 -21.06 -17.00 -9.34
N PRO A 178 -19.84 -17.43 -9.75
CA PRO A 178 -19.26 -18.70 -9.33
C PRO A 178 -19.23 -18.91 -7.80
N ILE A 179 -18.92 -17.85 -7.04
CA ILE A 179 -18.94 -17.92 -5.56
C ILE A 179 -20.37 -18.14 -5.05
N LEU A 180 -21.34 -17.37 -5.52
CA LEU A 180 -22.74 -17.46 -5.11
C LEU A 180 -23.35 -18.83 -5.43
N GLU A 181 -22.96 -19.43 -6.54
CA GLU A 181 -23.42 -20.75 -6.97
C GLU A 181 -22.58 -21.94 -6.43
N ARG A 182 -21.58 -21.68 -5.57
CA ARG A 182 -20.67 -22.68 -4.99
C ARG A 182 -19.86 -23.47 -6.03
N ARG A 183 -19.59 -22.90 -7.19
CA ARG A 183 -18.82 -23.51 -8.27
C ARG A 183 -17.45 -22.87 -8.50
N ALA A 184 -17.07 -21.91 -7.63
CA ALA A 184 -15.75 -21.29 -7.70
C ALA A 184 -14.67 -22.35 -7.39
N GLU A 185 -13.67 -22.43 -8.27
CA GLU A 185 -12.50 -23.27 -8.07
C GLU A 185 -11.49 -22.56 -7.16
N GLU A 186 -10.89 -23.32 -6.27
CA GLU A 186 -9.93 -22.82 -5.29
C GLU A 186 -8.62 -23.59 -5.39
N VAL A 187 -7.51 -22.87 -5.57
CA VAL A 187 -6.18 -23.45 -5.71
C VAL A 187 -5.31 -23.09 -4.50
N SER A 188 -4.77 -24.11 -3.84
CA SER A 188 -3.87 -23.91 -2.70
C SER A 188 -2.59 -23.20 -3.11
N GLN A 189 -2.13 -22.27 -2.27
CA GLN A 189 -0.88 -21.55 -2.50
C GLN A 189 0.34 -22.45 -2.21
N ASP A 190 1.42 -22.30 -3.00
CA ASP A 190 2.71 -22.94 -2.69
C ASP A 190 3.42 -22.17 -1.57
N GLU A 191 3.49 -22.78 -0.40
CA GLU A 191 4.12 -22.22 0.79
C GLU A 191 5.63 -21.94 0.63
N LYS A 192 6.30 -22.63 -0.31
CA LYS A 192 7.73 -22.43 -0.56
C LYS A 192 8.01 -21.12 -1.28
N LEU A 193 7.04 -20.61 -2.04
CA LEU A 193 7.13 -19.36 -2.77
C LEU A 193 6.63 -18.15 -1.97
N ALA A 194 6.09 -18.37 -0.76
CA ALA A 194 5.50 -17.33 0.03
C ALA A 194 6.55 -16.35 0.57
N THR A 195 6.36 -15.07 0.26
CA THR A 195 7.08 -13.95 0.85
C THR A 195 6.15 -13.09 1.69
N TYR A 196 6.70 -12.34 2.63
CA TYR A 196 5.90 -11.56 3.58
C TYR A 196 6.40 -10.13 3.67
N CYS A 197 5.51 -9.16 3.48
CA CYS A 197 5.79 -7.76 3.71
C CYS A 197 5.21 -7.29 5.04
N ARG A 198 6.00 -6.51 5.79
CA ARG A 198 5.55 -5.92 7.04
C ARG A 198 4.77 -4.63 6.80
N LYS A 199 4.16 -4.13 7.85
CA LYS A 199 3.60 -2.77 7.84
C LYS A 199 4.74 -1.75 7.79
N LEU A 200 4.58 -0.73 6.95
CA LEU A 200 5.52 0.39 6.88
C LEU A 200 5.46 1.24 8.17
N GLY A 201 6.60 1.78 8.55
CA GLY A 201 6.80 2.74 9.63
C GLY A 201 7.39 4.06 9.12
N LYS A 202 7.50 5.06 10.00
CA LYS A 202 8.15 6.34 9.65
C LYS A 202 9.62 6.17 9.30
N GLU A 203 10.27 5.20 9.90
CA GLU A 203 11.69 4.88 9.74
C GLU A 203 12.00 4.36 8.34
N ASP A 204 11.02 3.83 7.61
CA ASP A 204 11.20 3.38 6.23
C ASP A 204 11.49 4.53 5.25
N GLY A 205 11.21 5.75 5.68
CA GLY A 205 11.56 6.97 4.97
C GLY A 205 13.01 7.45 5.17
N ARG A 206 13.86 6.71 5.88
CA ARG A 206 15.28 7.03 6.03
C ARG A 206 16.07 6.61 4.80
N MET A 207 17.22 7.25 4.59
CA MET A 207 18.12 6.98 3.47
C MET A 207 19.47 6.46 3.95
N ASP A 208 19.87 5.30 3.43
CA ASP A 208 21.25 4.84 3.50
C ASP A 208 21.93 5.09 2.14
N PHE A 209 22.77 6.10 2.08
CA PHE A 209 23.49 6.48 0.87
C PHE A 209 24.52 5.42 0.42
N ASN A 210 24.86 4.43 1.24
CA ASN A 210 25.68 3.30 0.82
C ASN A 210 24.91 2.31 -0.06
N SER A 211 23.59 2.41 -0.11
CA SER A 211 22.74 1.62 -1.01
C SER A 211 22.89 2.07 -2.46
N PRO A 212 22.63 1.19 -3.45
CA PRO A 212 22.56 1.59 -4.86
C PRO A 212 21.46 2.66 -5.08
N SER A 213 21.73 3.62 -5.99
CA SER A 213 20.77 4.69 -6.35
C SER A 213 19.40 4.14 -6.76
N ARG A 214 19.37 3.01 -7.46
CA ARG A 214 18.13 2.35 -7.88
C ARG A 214 17.23 1.98 -6.71
N VAL A 215 17.81 1.40 -5.63
CA VAL A 215 17.07 1.05 -4.42
C VAL A 215 16.45 2.28 -3.77
N LEU A 216 17.20 3.39 -3.72
CA LEU A 216 16.72 4.64 -3.13
C LEU A 216 15.64 5.30 -3.99
N VAL A 217 15.79 5.30 -5.32
CA VAL A 217 14.77 5.85 -6.24
C VAL A 217 13.49 5.02 -6.19
N ASP A 218 13.59 3.68 -6.17
CA ASP A 218 12.42 2.81 -6.05
C ASP A 218 11.71 3.02 -4.70
N ARG A 219 12.43 3.20 -3.59
CA ARG A 219 11.83 3.58 -2.30
C ARG A 219 11.22 4.99 -2.33
N ALA A 220 11.85 5.96 -2.99
CA ALA A 220 11.31 7.31 -3.09
C ALA A 220 9.95 7.33 -3.79
N ARG A 221 9.80 6.65 -4.92
CA ARG A 221 8.52 6.54 -5.65
C ARG A 221 7.50 5.68 -4.93
N ALA A 222 7.93 4.57 -4.31
CA ALA A 222 7.05 3.70 -3.52
C ALA A 222 6.41 4.45 -2.35
N PHE A 223 7.21 5.23 -1.63
CA PHE A 223 6.82 5.90 -0.39
C PHE A 223 6.41 7.36 -0.59
N ARG A 224 6.22 7.82 -1.84
CA ARG A 224 5.95 9.23 -2.14
C ARG A 224 4.78 9.81 -1.35
N ALA A 225 3.71 9.04 -1.11
CA ALA A 225 2.60 9.48 -0.27
C ALA A 225 2.98 9.44 1.22
N TRP A 226 3.49 8.31 1.68
CA TRP A 226 3.89 8.05 3.06
C TRP A 226 4.82 6.81 3.11
N PRO A 227 5.87 6.80 3.94
CA PRO A 227 6.34 7.87 4.83
C PRO A 227 7.08 9.02 4.12
N GLY A 228 7.47 8.83 2.88
CA GLY A 228 8.33 9.71 2.10
C GLY A 228 9.81 9.47 2.40
N LEU A 229 10.63 9.30 1.35
CA LEU A 229 12.07 9.16 1.51
C LEU A 229 12.68 10.51 1.89
N SER A 230 13.62 10.55 2.82
CA SER A 230 14.18 11.79 3.36
C SER A 230 15.57 11.60 3.93
N PHE A 231 16.39 12.62 3.84
CA PHE A 231 17.70 12.69 4.49
C PHE A 231 17.72 13.76 5.61
N LEU A 232 18.70 13.66 6.47
CA LEU A 232 18.93 14.63 7.55
C LEU A 232 20.00 15.62 7.11
N PHE A 233 19.70 16.92 7.20
CA PHE A 233 20.67 18.00 7.02
C PHE A 233 20.35 19.12 8.02
N ASP A 234 21.35 19.56 8.78
CA ASP A 234 21.24 20.60 9.81
C ASP A 234 20.01 20.39 10.74
N GLU A 235 19.93 19.18 11.31
CA GLU A 235 18.83 18.71 12.19
C GLU A 235 17.43 18.74 11.53
N GLN A 236 17.33 19.10 10.25
CA GLN A 236 16.10 19.10 9.49
C GLN A 236 16.00 17.88 8.60
N ARG A 237 14.83 17.27 8.57
CA ARG A 237 14.54 16.14 7.69
C ARG A 237 13.98 16.65 6.36
N ILE A 238 14.81 16.62 5.33
CA ILE A 238 14.47 17.06 3.98
C ILE A 238 13.93 15.87 3.20
N ARG A 239 12.70 15.98 2.75
CA ARG A 239 12.02 14.92 2.00
C ARG A 239 12.28 15.05 0.51
N LEU A 240 12.55 13.93 -0.14
CA LEU A 240 12.62 13.81 -1.59
C LEU A 240 11.21 13.70 -2.19
N GLY A 241 11.01 14.40 -3.28
CA GLY A 241 9.89 14.19 -4.18
C GLY A 241 10.31 13.31 -5.36
N GLU A 242 10.21 13.85 -6.57
CA GLU A 242 10.65 13.17 -7.77
C GLU A 242 12.17 13.09 -7.84
N CYS A 243 12.70 11.92 -8.17
CA CYS A 243 14.13 11.71 -8.36
C CYS A 243 14.39 10.54 -9.32
N PHE A 244 15.59 10.53 -9.92
CA PHE A 244 15.98 9.57 -10.95
C PHE A 244 17.39 9.05 -10.69
N VAL A 245 17.69 7.85 -11.18
CA VAL A 245 19.07 7.37 -11.28
C VAL A 245 19.76 8.17 -12.39
N GLY A 246 20.99 8.60 -12.14
CA GLY A 246 21.79 9.30 -13.13
C GLY A 246 23.26 9.39 -12.72
N GLU A 247 24.05 9.96 -13.60
CA GLU A 247 25.48 10.12 -13.42
C GLU A 247 25.85 11.59 -13.76
N PRO A 248 26.33 12.39 -12.79
CA PRO A 248 26.89 13.69 -13.07
C PRO A 248 28.30 13.56 -13.66
N ASP A 249 28.83 14.62 -14.25
CA ASP A 249 30.21 14.66 -14.80
C ASP A 249 31.30 14.52 -13.72
N LYS A 250 30.90 14.38 -12.46
CA LYS A 250 31.76 14.23 -11.29
C LYS A 250 31.44 12.98 -10.52
N THR A 251 32.47 12.21 -10.15
CA THR A 251 32.29 11.11 -9.20
C THR A 251 32.01 11.65 -7.80
N LEU A 252 30.93 11.17 -7.17
CA LEU A 252 30.50 11.56 -5.83
C LEU A 252 30.67 10.39 -4.84
N LEU A 253 31.05 10.73 -3.63
CA LEU A 253 31.03 9.78 -2.51
C LEU A 253 29.58 9.56 -2.02
N PRO A 254 29.26 8.40 -1.38
CA PRO A 254 27.96 8.20 -0.78
C PRO A 254 27.57 9.34 0.19
N GLY A 255 26.41 9.95 -0.04
CA GLY A 255 25.92 11.12 0.70
C GLY A 255 26.47 12.46 0.22
N GLU A 256 27.46 12.49 -0.68
CA GLU A 256 28.01 13.77 -1.18
C GLU A 256 26.96 14.50 -2.02
N VAL A 257 26.81 15.79 -1.71
CA VAL A 257 25.92 16.73 -2.43
C VAL A 257 26.69 17.44 -3.52
N PHE A 258 26.14 17.50 -4.72
CA PHE A 258 26.65 18.27 -5.83
C PHE A 258 25.51 18.95 -6.58
N CYS A 259 25.62 20.27 -6.75
CA CYS A 259 24.76 21.06 -7.62
C CYS A 259 25.58 21.53 -8.79
N ASP A 260 25.17 21.18 -10.01
CA ASP A 260 25.86 21.62 -11.23
C ASP A 260 25.47 23.05 -11.66
N GLU A 261 26.08 23.56 -12.74
CA GLU A 261 25.84 24.92 -13.26
C GLU A 261 24.40 25.12 -13.78
N GLU A 262 23.69 24.02 -14.09
CA GLU A 262 22.27 24.02 -14.51
C GLU A 262 21.30 23.92 -13.34
N PHE A 263 21.79 23.96 -12.10
CA PHE A 263 21.02 23.76 -10.87
C PHE A 263 20.40 22.38 -10.72
N ASN A 264 20.95 21.34 -11.36
CA ASN A 264 20.59 19.96 -11.07
C ASN A 264 21.26 19.55 -9.75
N LEU A 265 20.46 19.04 -8.82
CA LEU A 265 20.93 18.53 -7.54
C LEU A 265 21.22 17.04 -7.64
N TRP A 266 22.44 16.68 -7.35
CA TRP A 266 22.93 15.31 -7.34
C TRP A 266 23.29 14.86 -5.93
N LEU A 267 22.95 13.63 -5.59
CA LEU A 267 23.33 12.96 -4.35
C LEU A 267 24.10 11.69 -4.68
N GLY A 268 25.33 11.58 -4.17
CA GLY A 268 26.15 10.38 -4.32
C GLY A 268 25.55 9.21 -3.57
N THR A 269 25.69 8.00 -4.11
CA THR A 269 25.23 6.75 -3.50
C THR A 269 26.30 5.65 -3.62
N GLY A 270 26.02 4.45 -3.10
CA GLY A 270 26.95 3.32 -3.20
C GLY A 270 27.19 2.87 -4.64
N GLU A 271 26.26 3.15 -5.55
CA GLU A 271 26.36 2.85 -6.97
C GLU A 271 25.56 3.88 -7.76
N ALA A 272 26.21 4.59 -8.69
CA ALA A 272 25.67 5.73 -9.42
C ALA A 272 25.27 6.90 -8.51
N CYS A 273 24.43 7.82 -8.99
CA CYS A 273 23.93 8.96 -8.22
C CYS A 273 22.43 9.11 -8.36
N ILE A 274 21.84 9.92 -7.50
CA ILE A 274 20.43 10.32 -7.59
C ILE A 274 20.37 11.75 -8.11
N LEU A 275 19.69 11.97 -9.23
CA LEU A 275 19.23 13.28 -9.67
C LEU A 275 17.94 13.65 -8.95
N VAL A 276 17.98 14.67 -8.13
CA VAL A 276 16.82 15.12 -7.35
C VAL A 276 16.09 16.23 -8.07
N ARG A 277 14.82 16.05 -8.38
CA ARG A 277 13.97 17.04 -9.04
C ARG A 277 13.12 17.85 -8.07
N GLU A 278 12.74 17.26 -6.94
CA GLU A 278 11.87 17.91 -5.97
C GLU A 278 12.30 17.64 -4.53
N LEU A 279 12.16 18.66 -3.69
CA LEU A 279 12.48 18.62 -2.27
C LEU A 279 11.40 19.32 -1.42
N GLN A 280 11.30 18.90 -0.17
CA GLN A 280 10.36 19.47 0.79
C GLN A 280 11.00 19.66 2.17
N ARG A 281 10.94 20.87 2.72
CA ARG A 281 11.29 21.15 4.11
C ARG A 281 10.16 20.68 5.06
N PRO A 282 10.48 20.41 6.33
CA PRO A 282 9.45 20.12 7.34
C PRO A 282 8.35 21.19 7.36
N GLY A 283 7.08 20.75 7.21
CA GLY A 283 5.94 21.65 7.19
C GLY A 283 5.76 22.50 5.93
N GLY A 284 6.73 22.50 5.01
CA GLY A 284 6.70 23.25 3.76
C GLY A 284 5.93 22.54 2.64
N ARG A 285 6.00 23.12 1.44
CA ARG A 285 5.51 22.54 0.18
C ARG A 285 6.64 21.78 -0.50
N MET A 286 6.29 20.78 -1.32
CA MET A 286 7.22 20.20 -2.29
C MET A 286 7.54 21.26 -3.34
N LEU A 287 8.82 21.44 -3.64
CA LEU A 287 9.33 22.46 -4.58
C LEU A 287 10.29 21.80 -5.57
N PRO A 288 10.37 22.29 -6.81
CA PRO A 288 11.48 21.99 -7.70
C PRO A 288 12.82 22.24 -7.02
N ALA A 289 13.83 21.41 -7.28
CA ALA A 289 15.13 21.48 -6.61
C ALA A 289 15.78 22.85 -6.74
N ALA A 290 15.75 23.46 -7.94
CA ALA A 290 16.29 24.80 -8.16
C ALA A 290 15.60 25.88 -7.32
N ASP A 291 14.28 25.80 -7.13
CA ASP A 291 13.54 26.75 -6.29
C ASP A 291 13.80 26.52 -4.80
N PHE A 292 13.93 25.26 -4.40
CA PHE A 292 14.28 24.88 -3.05
C PHE A 292 15.66 25.44 -2.65
N LEU A 293 16.66 25.27 -3.51
CA LEU A 293 18.03 25.68 -3.26
C LEU A 293 18.21 27.19 -3.18
N ARG A 294 17.37 28.02 -3.82
CA ARG A 294 17.39 29.49 -3.64
C ARG A 294 17.07 29.94 -2.22
N GLY A 295 16.32 29.14 -1.47
CA GLY A 295 15.90 29.46 -0.09
C GLY A 295 16.46 28.53 0.98
N PHE A 296 17.27 27.56 0.58
CA PHE A 296 17.88 26.58 1.46
C PHE A 296 19.20 26.09 0.89
N GLU A 297 20.27 26.57 1.46
CA GLU A 297 21.62 26.27 0.97
C GLU A 297 22.01 24.82 1.34
N LEU A 298 22.39 24.05 0.33
CA LEU A 298 23.05 22.75 0.43
C LEU A 298 24.41 22.86 -0.26
N PRO A 299 25.50 23.16 0.48
CA PRO A 299 26.79 23.39 -0.13
C PRO A 299 27.35 22.18 -0.87
N ASN A 300 27.97 22.42 -2.04
CA ASN A 300 28.68 21.38 -2.77
C ASN A 300 29.78 20.75 -1.91
N GLY A 301 29.90 19.42 -1.96
CA GLY A 301 30.82 18.64 -1.14
C GLY A 301 30.34 18.34 0.28
N THR A 302 29.15 18.81 0.69
CA THR A 302 28.53 18.37 1.92
C THR A 302 28.29 16.86 1.84
N VAL A 303 28.63 16.13 2.91
CA VAL A 303 28.33 14.70 3.01
C VAL A 303 27.19 14.50 3.99
N LEU A 304 26.05 14.08 3.47
CA LEU A 304 24.84 13.79 4.23
C LEU A 304 24.99 12.47 5.01
N PRO A 305 24.48 12.39 6.25
CA PRO A 305 24.60 11.15 7.03
C PRO A 305 23.71 10.04 6.46
N SER A 306 24.28 8.84 6.29
CA SER A 306 23.52 7.63 6.03
C SER A 306 22.78 7.17 7.28
N GLU A 307 21.54 6.77 7.10
CA GLU A 307 20.70 6.19 8.16
C GLU A 307 20.28 4.76 7.71
N PRO A 308 20.42 3.74 8.56
CA PRO A 308 20.13 2.36 8.17
C PRO A 308 18.67 2.20 7.75
N MET A 309 18.46 1.49 6.65
CA MET A 309 17.15 1.12 6.11
C MET A 309 16.78 -0.30 6.57
N SER A 310 15.59 -0.46 7.11
CA SER A 310 15.09 -1.77 7.49
C SER A 310 14.61 -2.57 6.29
N ASP A 311 14.69 -3.91 6.38
CA ASP A 311 14.10 -4.81 5.40
C ASP A 311 12.58 -4.66 5.37
N LEU A 312 12.02 -4.61 4.17
CA LEU A 312 10.57 -4.55 3.96
C LEU A 312 9.96 -5.94 3.98
N LEU A 313 10.72 -6.94 3.54
CA LEU A 313 10.36 -8.35 3.64
C LEU A 313 10.81 -8.90 5.00
N VAL A 314 9.96 -9.73 5.58
CA VAL A 314 10.22 -10.36 6.88
C VAL A 314 10.20 -11.88 6.76
N SER A 315 11.02 -12.54 7.57
CA SER A 315 11.01 -13.99 7.62
C SER A 315 9.72 -14.50 8.27
N ARG A 316 9.30 -15.71 7.89
CA ARG A 316 8.13 -16.40 8.47
C ARG A 316 8.20 -16.52 10.01
N LYS A 317 9.41 -16.57 10.57
CA LYS A 317 9.67 -16.77 12.02
C LYS A 317 9.51 -15.50 12.86
N SER A 318 9.51 -14.32 12.26
CA SER A 318 9.43 -13.04 12.97
C SER A 318 8.00 -12.54 13.21
N ARG A 319 6.98 -13.39 13.01
CA ARG A 319 5.59 -13.05 13.31
C ARG A 319 5.19 -13.54 14.69
N PRO A 320 4.50 -12.71 15.51
CA PRO A 320 3.69 -13.26 16.57
C PRO A 320 2.59 -14.10 15.93
N ASP A 321 2.50 -15.38 16.27
CA ASP A 321 1.31 -16.18 16.04
C ASP A 321 0.16 -15.48 16.75
N THR A 322 -0.82 -14.96 15.99
CA THR A 322 -2.03 -14.33 16.51
C THR A 322 -3.11 -15.36 16.72
#